data_cd47add8ad58e81bdee846950b145a22
#
_entry.id   cd47add8ad58e81bdee846950b145a22
#
_cell.length_a   1.000
_cell.length_b   1.000
_cell.length_c   1.000
_cell.angle_alpha   90.00
_cell.angle_beta   90.00
_cell.angle_gamma   90.00
#
_symmetry.space_group_name_H-M   'P 1'
#
loop_
_entity.id
_entity.type
_entity.pdbx_description
1 polymer ?
#
loop_
_entity_poly.entity_id
_entity_poly.type
_entity_poly.pdbx_seq_one_letter_code
_entity_poly.pdbx_strand_id
1 'polypeptide(L)'
;MKQLRLMSGGAAQGLVGALRESFEREHACTVNGTFGAVGLMRDHLLAGEPSDLMILSQTLIDQLTKEGHLVAGSAQALGVVKTGVAVLPGAPRPALHTPEQLKSVLSQATAVYFPDPQKATAGIHFMKVLEQLGVRELLADRLCVYPNGATAMREMAAHAKPGAVGCTQVTEILYTPGVSLLDVLPESLGLSTVYTAAVCTRAAQPQLARELIATLAGEAAAQLRRDGGFV
;
A
#
# COMPACT_ATOMS: atom_id res chain seq x y z
N MET A 1 14.76 25.51 7.35
CA MET A 1 13.45 24.86 7.54
C MET A 1 13.70 23.42 7.97
N LYS A 2 13.00 22.87 8.96
CA LYS A 2 13.18 21.48 9.41
C LYS A 2 12.73 20.52 8.30
N GLN A 3 13.46 19.43 8.13
CA GLN A 3 13.10 18.37 7.16
C GLN A 3 12.69 17.13 7.94
N LEU A 4 11.49 16.61 7.69
CA LEU A 4 10.99 15.35 8.20
C LEU A 4 11.07 14.30 7.08
N ARG A 5 11.78 13.21 7.33
CA ARG A 5 11.95 12.11 6.38
C ARG A 5 11.07 10.94 6.78
N LEU A 6 10.31 10.42 5.85
CA LEU A 6 9.52 9.22 6.08
C LEU A 6 9.76 8.16 5.00
N MET A 7 9.78 6.90 5.40
CA MET A 7 9.73 5.74 4.51
C MET A 7 8.43 4.99 4.74
N SER A 8 7.70 4.70 3.68
CA SER A 8 6.35 4.16 3.78
C SER A 8 6.04 3.10 2.74
N GLY A 9 5.22 2.14 3.13
CA GLY A 9 4.48 1.33 2.17
C GLY A 9 3.61 2.21 1.28
N GLY A 10 3.43 1.82 0.01
CA GLY A 10 2.62 2.55 -0.97
C GLY A 10 1.18 2.79 -0.50
N ALA A 11 0.65 1.89 0.32
CA ALA A 11 -0.71 2.00 0.85
C ALA A 11 -1.02 3.30 1.61
N ALA A 12 -0.03 3.94 2.25
CA ALA A 12 -0.25 5.20 2.97
C ALA A 12 0.06 6.44 2.15
N GLN A 13 0.50 6.30 0.89
CA GLN A 13 0.94 7.43 0.05
C GLN A 13 -0.16 8.47 -0.15
N GLY A 14 -1.39 8.03 -0.42
CA GLY A 14 -2.55 8.93 -0.60
C GLY A 14 -2.88 9.70 0.67
N LEU A 15 -2.90 9.03 1.82
CA LEU A 15 -3.18 9.65 3.12
C LEU A 15 -2.12 10.70 3.49
N VAL A 16 -0.84 10.35 3.36
CA VAL A 16 0.27 11.28 3.62
C VAL A 16 0.21 12.46 2.66
N GLY A 17 -0.02 12.21 1.37
CA GLY A 17 -0.13 13.26 0.35
C GLY A 17 -1.24 14.27 0.64
N ALA A 18 -2.39 13.80 1.07
CA ALA A 18 -3.55 14.65 1.37
C ALA A 18 -3.34 15.56 2.60
N LEU A 19 -2.56 15.10 3.59
CA LEU A 19 -2.30 15.86 4.84
C LEU A 19 -0.99 16.65 4.81
N ARG A 20 -0.12 16.38 3.85
CA ARG A 20 1.24 16.92 3.78
C ARG A 20 1.28 18.43 3.82
N GLU A 21 0.55 19.11 2.92
CA GLU A 21 0.62 20.55 2.77
C GLU A 21 0.15 21.29 4.04
N SER A 22 -0.93 20.82 4.67
CA SER A 22 -1.43 21.42 5.92
C SER A 22 -0.44 21.22 7.06
N PHE A 23 0.14 20.02 7.19
CA PHE A 23 1.13 19.72 8.19
C PHE A 23 2.43 20.53 8.01
N GLU A 24 2.95 20.64 6.79
CA GLU A 24 4.15 21.42 6.48
C GLU A 24 3.97 22.90 6.84
N ARG A 25 2.79 23.44 6.58
CA ARG A 25 2.45 24.84 6.90
C ARG A 25 2.31 25.09 8.41
N GLU A 26 1.64 24.18 9.11
CA GLU A 26 1.42 24.26 10.56
C GLU A 26 2.73 24.16 11.37
N HIS A 27 3.63 23.27 10.95
CA HIS A 27 4.86 22.96 11.68
C HIS A 27 6.11 23.66 11.10
N ALA A 28 5.97 24.52 10.07
CA ALA A 28 7.06 25.19 9.36
C ALA A 28 8.20 24.24 8.95
N CYS A 29 7.82 23.08 8.37
CA CYS A 29 8.73 22.02 7.96
C CYS A 29 8.49 21.58 6.51
N THR A 30 9.32 20.66 6.00
CA THR A 30 9.10 19.91 4.76
C THR A 30 9.01 18.42 5.07
N VAL A 31 8.07 17.71 4.47
CA VAL A 31 7.92 16.25 4.59
C VAL A 31 8.46 15.60 3.31
N ASN A 32 9.55 14.85 3.45
CA ASN A 32 10.17 14.10 2.36
C ASN A 32 9.82 12.62 2.50
N GLY A 33 8.86 12.15 1.69
CA GLY A 33 8.36 10.77 1.72
C GLY A 33 8.97 9.91 0.62
N THR A 34 9.52 8.76 1.00
CA THR A 34 9.89 7.65 0.10
C THR A 34 8.83 6.57 0.22
N PHE A 35 8.19 6.21 -0.89
CA PHE A 35 7.09 5.24 -0.92
C PHE A 35 7.45 4.04 -1.79
N GLY A 36 7.17 2.83 -1.30
CA GLY A 36 7.52 1.61 -2.02
C GLY A 36 6.90 0.35 -1.41
N ALA A 37 7.42 -0.82 -1.80
CA ALA A 37 7.09 -2.06 -1.13
C ALA A 37 7.58 -2.03 0.32
N VAL A 38 6.76 -2.51 1.27
CA VAL A 38 7.11 -2.45 2.70
C VAL A 38 8.43 -3.17 3.02
N GLY A 39 8.70 -4.30 2.34
CA GLY A 39 9.98 -5.02 2.49
C GLY A 39 11.18 -4.21 1.99
N LEU A 40 11.02 -3.46 0.88
CA LEU A 40 12.07 -2.59 0.38
C LEU A 40 12.34 -1.42 1.35
N MET A 41 11.29 -0.80 1.89
CA MET A 41 11.43 0.29 2.86
C MET A 41 12.11 -0.18 4.15
N ARG A 42 11.81 -1.39 4.61
CA ARG A 42 12.56 -2.04 5.71
C ARG A 42 14.04 -2.19 5.35
N ASP A 43 14.35 -2.71 4.17
CA ASP A 43 15.72 -2.94 3.72
C ASP A 43 16.52 -1.62 3.66
N HIS A 44 15.93 -0.52 3.19
CA HIS A 44 16.53 0.83 3.21
C HIS A 44 16.85 1.29 4.63
N LEU A 45 15.93 1.13 5.59
CA LEU A 45 16.17 1.46 7.00
C LEU A 45 17.33 0.65 7.57
N LEU A 46 17.36 -0.68 7.31
CA LEU A 46 18.42 -1.58 7.79
C LEU A 46 19.77 -1.30 7.13
N ALA A 47 19.78 -0.80 5.90
CA ALA A 47 20.97 -0.31 5.21
C ALA A 47 21.49 1.03 5.79
N GLY A 48 20.77 1.64 6.74
CA GLY A 48 21.16 2.88 7.41
C GLY A 48 20.71 4.15 6.72
N GLU A 49 19.81 4.06 5.74
CA GLU A 49 19.23 5.25 5.13
C GLU A 49 18.43 6.06 6.17
N PRO A 50 18.60 7.40 6.20
CA PRO A 50 18.02 8.21 7.25
C PRO A 50 16.49 8.33 7.09
N SER A 51 15.76 7.99 8.15
CA SER A 51 14.31 8.19 8.26
C SER A 51 13.95 8.63 9.68
N ASP A 52 12.95 9.47 9.82
CA ASP A 52 12.41 9.92 11.10
C ASP A 52 11.24 9.03 11.56
N LEU A 53 10.45 8.53 10.60
CA LEU A 53 9.37 7.57 10.88
C LEU A 53 9.21 6.57 9.74
N MET A 54 8.63 5.42 10.10
CA MET A 54 8.24 4.37 9.16
C MET A 54 6.73 4.20 9.18
N ILE A 55 6.13 3.90 8.00
CA ILE A 55 4.75 3.43 7.88
C ILE A 55 4.76 2.11 7.12
N LEU A 56 4.58 1.01 7.84
CA LEU A 56 4.68 -0.35 7.30
C LEU A 56 3.51 -1.22 7.80
N SER A 57 3.50 -2.50 7.42
CA SER A 57 2.58 -3.46 8.06
C SER A 57 2.92 -3.61 9.54
N GLN A 58 1.90 -3.84 10.38
CA GLN A 58 2.07 -4.02 11.83
C GLN A 58 3.17 -5.04 12.15
N THR A 59 3.18 -6.17 11.45
CA THR A 59 4.20 -7.23 11.66
C THR A 59 5.64 -6.71 11.48
N LEU A 60 5.88 -5.87 10.46
CA LEU A 60 7.21 -5.29 10.24
C LEU A 60 7.55 -4.21 11.28
N ILE A 61 6.57 -3.42 11.71
CA ILE A 61 6.75 -2.44 12.79
C ILE A 61 7.11 -3.15 14.10
N ASP A 62 6.42 -4.24 14.44
CA ASP A 62 6.72 -5.02 15.65
C ASP A 62 8.11 -5.63 15.60
N GLN A 63 8.49 -6.21 14.44
CA GLN A 63 9.82 -6.77 14.23
C GLN A 63 10.91 -5.70 14.41
N LEU A 64 10.81 -4.58 13.69
CA LEU A 64 11.79 -3.49 13.74
C LEU A 64 11.86 -2.83 15.13
N THR A 65 10.74 -2.78 15.85
CA THR A 65 10.72 -2.29 17.24
C THR A 65 11.48 -3.25 18.17
N LYS A 66 11.26 -4.55 18.03
CA LYS A 66 11.95 -5.58 18.81
C LYS A 66 13.47 -5.58 18.53
N GLU A 67 13.84 -5.31 17.28
CA GLU A 67 15.24 -5.19 16.84
C GLU A 67 15.90 -3.84 17.23
N GLY A 68 15.15 -2.90 17.84
CA GLY A 68 15.65 -1.62 18.30
C GLY A 68 15.78 -0.53 17.22
N HIS A 69 15.21 -0.73 16.04
CA HIS A 69 15.21 0.26 14.97
C HIS A 69 14.11 1.31 15.10
N LEU A 70 13.01 0.96 15.78
CA LEU A 70 11.88 1.86 16.06
C LEU A 70 11.70 2.06 17.57
N VAL A 71 11.23 3.23 17.94
CA VAL A 71 11.02 3.63 19.35
C VAL A 71 9.84 2.86 19.93
N ALA A 72 10.07 2.08 20.97
CA ALA A 72 9.01 1.36 21.68
C ALA A 72 7.92 2.32 22.20
N GLY A 73 6.66 1.94 22.02
CA GLY A 73 5.51 2.75 22.41
C GLY A 73 5.18 3.92 21.48
N SER A 74 5.91 4.09 20.35
CA SER A 74 5.60 5.12 19.37
C SER A 74 4.64 4.67 18.26
N ALA A 75 4.37 3.37 18.18
CA ALA A 75 3.55 2.78 17.12
C ALA A 75 2.09 3.21 17.25
N GLN A 76 1.47 3.66 16.14
CA GLN A 76 0.05 3.95 16.03
C GLN A 76 -0.50 3.37 14.73
N ALA A 77 -1.57 2.58 14.85
CA ALA A 77 -2.25 2.02 13.69
C ALA A 77 -2.99 3.12 12.91
N LEU A 78 -2.86 3.09 11.60
CA LEU A 78 -3.61 3.98 10.69
C LEU A 78 -4.95 3.36 10.28
N GLY A 79 -5.04 2.03 10.25
CA GLY A 79 -6.21 1.25 9.90
C GLY A 79 -5.85 -0.02 9.14
N VAL A 80 -6.88 -0.76 8.78
CA VAL A 80 -6.77 -2.01 8.01
C VAL A 80 -6.96 -1.70 6.53
N VAL A 81 -6.10 -2.25 5.68
CA VAL A 81 -6.24 -2.16 4.23
C VAL A 81 -6.44 -3.56 3.66
N LYS A 82 -7.46 -3.72 2.83
CA LYS A 82 -7.73 -4.97 2.10
C LYS A 82 -7.03 -4.98 0.74
N THR A 83 -6.74 -6.16 0.23
CA THR A 83 -6.32 -6.35 -1.15
C THR A 83 -7.54 -6.35 -2.05
N GLY A 84 -7.49 -5.63 -3.16
CA GLY A 84 -8.58 -5.49 -4.12
C GLY A 84 -8.14 -5.70 -5.56
N VAL A 85 -9.14 -5.78 -6.43
CA VAL A 85 -8.99 -5.89 -7.88
C VAL A 85 -9.36 -4.56 -8.53
N ALA A 86 -8.49 -4.08 -9.40
CA ALA A 86 -8.69 -2.87 -10.19
C ALA A 86 -9.05 -3.22 -11.63
N VAL A 87 -9.84 -2.35 -12.25
CA VAL A 87 -10.15 -2.35 -13.68
C VAL A 87 -9.97 -0.96 -14.27
N LEU A 88 -9.92 -0.85 -15.59
CA LEU A 88 -9.96 0.45 -16.27
C LEU A 88 -11.35 1.10 -16.12
N PRO A 89 -11.47 2.43 -16.12
CA PRO A 89 -12.74 3.12 -16.11
C PRO A 89 -13.64 2.67 -17.29
N GLY A 90 -14.92 2.42 -17.01
CA GLY A 90 -15.87 1.94 -18.01
C GLY A 90 -15.78 0.45 -18.35
N ALA A 91 -14.83 -0.29 -17.78
CA ALA A 91 -14.78 -1.75 -17.94
C ALA A 91 -15.99 -2.45 -17.30
N PRO A 92 -16.37 -3.65 -17.78
CA PRO A 92 -17.36 -4.48 -17.11
C PRO A 92 -17.04 -4.70 -15.62
N ARG A 93 -18.07 -4.76 -14.79
CA ARG A 93 -17.94 -4.94 -13.34
C ARG A 93 -18.57 -6.27 -12.89
N PRO A 94 -17.95 -7.42 -13.21
CA PRO A 94 -18.42 -8.71 -12.75
C PRO A 94 -18.32 -8.81 -11.21
N ALA A 95 -19.15 -9.66 -10.61
CA ALA A 95 -19.04 -9.97 -9.18
C ALA A 95 -17.72 -10.71 -8.86
N LEU A 96 -17.18 -10.45 -7.66
CA LEU A 96 -15.95 -11.07 -7.14
C LEU A 96 -16.15 -11.72 -5.77
N HIS A 97 -17.37 -12.16 -5.44
CA HIS A 97 -17.69 -12.66 -4.10
C HIS A 97 -17.16 -14.08 -3.82
N THR A 98 -16.85 -14.85 -4.87
CA THR A 98 -16.35 -16.24 -4.73
C THR A 98 -15.04 -16.45 -5.46
N PRO A 99 -14.25 -17.49 -5.04
CA PRO A 99 -13.02 -17.87 -5.75
C PRO A 99 -13.25 -18.19 -7.24
N GLU A 100 -14.37 -18.80 -7.59
CA GLU A 100 -14.71 -19.15 -8.98
C GLU A 100 -14.96 -17.90 -9.83
N GLN A 101 -15.61 -16.90 -9.26
CA GLN A 101 -15.83 -15.61 -9.94
C GLN A 101 -14.50 -14.88 -10.17
N LEU A 102 -13.63 -14.82 -9.17
CA LEU A 102 -12.28 -14.27 -9.31
C LEU A 102 -11.47 -15.05 -10.36
N LYS A 103 -11.51 -16.38 -10.32
CA LYS A 103 -10.86 -17.25 -11.32
C LYS A 103 -11.34 -16.93 -12.73
N SER A 104 -12.65 -16.78 -12.93
CA SER A 104 -13.23 -16.41 -14.23
C SER A 104 -12.69 -15.06 -14.73
N VAL A 105 -12.70 -14.04 -13.88
CA VAL A 105 -12.21 -12.70 -14.23
C VAL A 105 -10.73 -12.74 -14.61
N LEU A 106 -9.90 -13.40 -13.80
CA LEU A 106 -8.46 -13.52 -14.05
C LEU A 106 -8.16 -14.31 -15.33
N SER A 107 -8.86 -15.42 -15.57
CA SER A 107 -8.66 -16.26 -16.76
C SER A 107 -8.95 -15.51 -18.06
N GLN A 108 -9.86 -14.56 -18.03
CA GLN A 108 -10.26 -13.73 -19.18
C GLN A 108 -9.43 -12.44 -19.32
N ALA A 109 -8.62 -12.10 -18.30
CA ALA A 109 -7.83 -10.88 -18.30
C ALA A 109 -6.81 -10.87 -19.45
N THR A 110 -6.71 -9.76 -20.16
CA THR A 110 -5.71 -9.54 -21.22
C THR A 110 -4.31 -9.29 -20.66
N ALA A 111 -4.22 -8.73 -19.45
CA ALA A 111 -3.00 -8.54 -18.67
C ALA A 111 -3.37 -8.41 -17.18
N VAL A 112 -2.44 -8.77 -16.29
CA VAL A 112 -2.62 -8.72 -14.84
C VAL A 112 -1.50 -7.91 -14.22
N TYR A 113 -1.82 -6.71 -13.74
CA TYR A 113 -0.89 -5.74 -13.15
C TYR A 113 -0.84 -5.90 -11.63
N PHE A 114 0.33 -6.14 -11.06
CA PHE A 114 0.45 -6.31 -9.61
C PHE A 114 1.86 -5.99 -9.11
N PRO A 115 2.03 -5.74 -7.78
CA PRO A 115 3.32 -5.41 -7.21
C PRO A 115 4.23 -6.64 -7.04
N ASP A 116 5.51 -6.37 -6.78
CA ASP A 116 6.58 -7.33 -6.56
C ASP A 116 6.15 -8.50 -5.64
N PRO A 117 6.22 -9.76 -6.12
CA PRO A 117 5.78 -10.93 -5.36
C PRO A 117 6.77 -11.40 -4.28
N GLN A 118 7.86 -10.67 -4.04
CA GLN A 118 8.84 -10.98 -3.01
C GLN A 118 8.92 -9.92 -1.90
N LYS A 119 8.65 -8.65 -2.24
CA LYS A 119 8.84 -7.51 -1.32
C LYS A 119 7.56 -6.76 -0.98
N ALA A 120 6.53 -6.84 -1.82
CA ALA A 120 5.25 -6.17 -1.58
C ALA A 120 4.23 -7.13 -0.97
N THR A 121 3.60 -6.74 0.14
CA THR A 121 2.60 -7.56 0.85
C THR A 121 1.50 -8.08 -0.08
N ALA A 122 0.89 -7.20 -0.87
CA ALA A 122 -0.16 -7.58 -1.82
C ALA A 122 0.37 -8.50 -2.94
N GLY A 123 1.60 -8.29 -3.42
CA GLY A 123 2.21 -9.12 -4.45
C GLY A 123 2.49 -10.54 -3.98
N ILE A 124 3.10 -10.68 -2.78
CA ILE A 124 3.35 -11.97 -2.13
C ILE A 124 2.05 -12.75 -1.96
N HIS A 125 1.00 -12.07 -1.48
CA HIS A 125 -0.30 -12.68 -1.28
C HIS A 125 -0.97 -13.06 -2.59
N PHE A 126 -0.95 -12.16 -3.57
CA PHE A 126 -1.62 -12.40 -4.86
C PHE A 126 -1.02 -13.57 -5.64
N MET A 127 0.29 -13.77 -5.59
CA MET A 127 0.91 -14.98 -6.17
C MET A 127 0.35 -16.26 -5.57
N LYS A 128 0.14 -16.31 -4.23
CA LYS A 128 -0.50 -17.47 -3.57
C LYS A 128 -1.96 -17.65 -4.03
N VAL A 129 -2.69 -16.54 -4.23
CA VAL A 129 -4.05 -16.58 -4.77
C VAL A 129 -4.07 -17.19 -6.18
N LEU A 130 -3.15 -16.80 -7.07
CA LEU A 130 -3.04 -17.37 -8.41
C LEU A 130 -2.73 -18.88 -8.37
N GLU A 131 -1.88 -19.31 -7.44
CA GLU A 131 -1.57 -20.73 -7.21
C GLU A 131 -2.79 -21.50 -6.71
N GLN A 132 -3.49 -20.98 -5.68
CA GLN A 132 -4.70 -21.59 -5.11
C GLN A 132 -5.83 -21.74 -6.14
N LEU A 133 -5.99 -20.77 -7.02
CA LEU A 133 -6.97 -20.81 -8.11
C LEU A 133 -6.53 -21.69 -9.28
N GLY A 134 -5.28 -22.12 -9.32
CA GLY A 134 -4.72 -22.91 -10.43
C GLY A 134 -4.66 -22.15 -11.75
N VAL A 135 -4.45 -20.83 -11.72
CA VAL A 135 -4.40 -19.96 -12.92
C VAL A 135 -3.01 -19.38 -13.18
N ARG A 136 -2.03 -19.63 -12.33
CA ARG A 136 -0.69 -19.06 -12.44
C ARG A 136 -0.05 -19.34 -13.79
N GLU A 137 -0.04 -20.61 -14.21
CA GLU A 137 0.56 -21.01 -15.49
C GLU A 137 -0.23 -20.46 -16.70
N LEU A 138 -1.57 -20.45 -16.61
CA LEU A 138 -2.44 -19.87 -17.63
C LEU A 138 -2.14 -18.38 -17.86
N LEU A 139 -1.72 -17.67 -16.82
CA LEU A 139 -1.48 -16.23 -16.84
C LEU A 139 -0.01 -15.86 -17.05
N ALA A 140 0.92 -16.81 -17.11
CA ALA A 140 2.36 -16.56 -17.07
C ALA A 140 2.82 -15.42 -18.00
N ASP A 141 2.38 -15.45 -19.28
CA ASP A 141 2.74 -14.45 -20.30
C ASP A 141 1.94 -13.13 -20.18
N ARG A 142 0.99 -13.05 -19.25
CA ARG A 142 0.12 -11.88 -19.03
C ARG A 142 0.38 -11.19 -17.69
N LEU A 143 1.30 -11.72 -16.87
CA LEU A 143 1.67 -11.14 -15.59
C LEU A 143 2.59 -9.93 -15.79
N CYS A 144 2.14 -8.76 -15.35
CA CYS A 144 2.87 -7.50 -15.38
C CYS A 144 3.26 -7.11 -13.95
N VAL A 145 4.52 -7.37 -13.59
CA VAL A 145 5.05 -7.16 -12.24
C VAL A 145 5.75 -5.81 -12.15
N TYR A 146 5.45 -5.05 -11.08
CA TYR A 146 6.03 -3.74 -10.83
C TYR A 146 6.60 -3.63 -9.40
N PRO A 147 7.50 -2.69 -9.11
CA PRO A 147 8.17 -2.60 -7.80
C PRO A 147 7.21 -2.44 -6.61
N ASN A 148 6.04 -1.82 -6.81
CA ASN A 148 5.01 -1.61 -5.79
C ASN A 148 3.64 -1.43 -6.45
N GLY A 149 2.56 -1.46 -5.65
CA GLY A 149 1.20 -1.40 -6.15
C GLY A 149 0.83 -0.07 -6.78
N ALA A 150 1.27 1.04 -6.22
CA ALA A 150 1.02 2.36 -6.79
C ALA A 150 1.65 2.50 -8.18
N THR A 151 2.85 1.94 -8.39
CA THR A 151 3.49 1.89 -9.72
C THR A 151 2.71 0.96 -10.64
N ALA A 152 2.33 -0.24 -10.19
CA ALA A 152 1.52 -1.17 -10.99
C ALA A 152 0.22 -0.52 -11.47
N MET A 153 -0.47 0.22 -10.62
CA MET A 153 -1.73 0.91 -10.97
C MET A 153 -1.50 2.06 -11.95
N ARG A 154 -0.44 2.87 -11.77
CA ARG A 154 -0.09 3.93 -12.73
C ARG A 154 0.25 3.37 -14.12
N GLU A 155 1.01 2.30 -14.18
CA GLU A 155 1.36 1.63 -15.44
C GLU A 155 0.13 1.00 -16.10
N MET A 156 -0.77 0.41 -15.30
CA MET A 156 -2.06 -0.06 -15.80
C MET A 156 -2.89 1.10 -16.40
N ALA A 157 -3.00 2.21 -15.69
CA ALA A 157 -3.75 3.39 -16.15
C ALA A 157 -3.19 3.95 -17.47
N ALA A 158 -1.86 3.95 -17.63
CA ALA A 158 -1.18 4.55 -18.77
C ALA A 158 -1.13 3.63 -20.00
N HIS A 159 -1.00 2.31 -19.81
CA HIS A 159 -0.58 1.41 -20.88
C HIS A 159 -1.49 0.19 -21.09
N ALA A 160 -2.44 -0.10 -20.16
CA ALA A 160 -3.26 -1.30 -20.28
C ALA A 160 -4.28 -1.20 -21.43
N LYS A 161 -4.50 -2.35 -22.07
CA LYS A 161 -5.58 -2.53 -23.05
C LYS A 161 -6.87 -2.93 -22.34
N PRO A 162 -8.04 -2.75 -22.99
CA PRO A 162 -9.32 -3.24 -22.47
C PRO A 162 -9.23 -4.72 -22.03
N GLY A 163 -9.85 -5.05 -20.92
CA GLY A 163 -9.83 -6.38 -20.33
C GLY A 163 -8.64 -6.64 -19.38
N ALA A 164 -7.74 -5.68 -19.19
CA ALA A 164 -6.70 -5.77 -18.16
C ALA A 164 -7.30 -5.63 -16.76
N VAL A 165 -6.68 -6.30 -15.80
CA VAL A 165 -7.00 -6.18 -14.37
C VAL A 165 -5.75 -5.84 -13.57
N GLY A 166 -5.93 -5.19 -12.42
CA GLY A 166 -4.88 -4.94 -11.45
C GLY A 166 -5.21 -5.63 -10.13
N CYS A 167 -4.19 -5.98 -9.34
CA CYS A 167 -4.40 -6.47 -7.98
C CYS A 167 -3.36 -5.89 -7.04
N THR A 168 -3.82 -5.10 -6.06
CA THR A 168 -2.97 -4.52 -5.01
C THR A 168 -3.81 -4.08 -3.81
N GLN A 169 -3.22 -3.31 -2.89
CA GLN A 169 -3.93 -2.71 -1.77
C GLN A 169 -5.02 -1.74 -2.28
N VAL A 170 -6.21 -1.80 -1.68
CA VAL A 170 -7.35 -0.92 -2.05
C VAL A 170 -6.96 0.56 -2.04
N THR A 171 -6.15 0.99 -1.07
CA THR A 171 -5.67 2.37 -0.96
C THR A 171 -4.85 2.81 -2.18
N GLU A 172 -4.02 1.92 -2.74
CA GLU A 172 -3.22 2.22 -3.94
C GLU A 172 -4.09 2.31 -5.19
N ILE A 173 -5.17 1.52 -5.26
CA ILE A 173 -6.15 1.59 -6.35
C ILE A 173 -6.91 2.93 -6.28
N LEU A 174 -7.47 3.26 -5.11
CA LEU A 174 -8.27 4.48 -4.91
C LEU A 174 -7.47 5.76 -5.10
N TYR A 175 -6.19 5.74 -4.73
CA TYR A 175 -5.28 6.88 -4.90
C TYR A 175 -4.84 7.11 -6.35
N THR A 176 -4.91 6.09 -7.22
CA THR A 176 -4.37 6.19 -8.58
C THR A 176 -5.44 6.61 -9.59
N PRO A 177 -5.36 7.81 -10.20
CA PRO A 177 -6.24 8.19 -11.29
C PRO A 177 -6.11 7.25 -12.49
N GLY A 178 -7.22 6.99 -13.19
CA GLY A 178 -7.23 6.16 -14.41
C GLY A 178 -7.42 4.66 -14.16
N VAL A 179 -7.57 4.24 -12.92
CA VAL A 179 -8.08 2.91 -12.54
C VAL A 179 -9.28 3.04 -11.62
N SER A 180 -10.06 1.98 -11.51
CA SER A 180 -11.22 1.93 -10.61
C SER A 180 -11.18 0.64 -9.81
N LEU A 181 -11.49 0.72 -8.51
CA LEU A 181 -11.68 -0.47 -7.68
C LEU A 181 -12.90 -1.24 -8.21
N LEU A 182 -12.69 -2.48 -8.64
CA LEU A 182 -13.79 -3.40 -8.98
C LEU A 182 -14.43 -3.91 -7.69
N ASP A 183 -13.67 -4.60 -6.86
CA ASP A 183 -14.05 -5.08 -5.52
C ASP A 183 -12.81 -5.54 -4.75
N VAL A 184 -12.98 -5.90 -3.47
CA VAL A 184 -11.97 -6.61 -2.70
C VAL A 184 -11.89 -8.08 -3.14
N LEU A 185 -10.79 -8.78 -2.83
CA LEU A 185 -10.71 -10.22 -3.05
C LEU A 185 -11.79 -10.95 -2.25
N PRO A 186 -12.31 -12.09 -2.74
CA PRO A 186 -13.23 -12.94 -1.98
C PRO A 186 -12.69 -13.21 -0.58
N GLU A 187 -13.57 -13.29 0.42
CA GLU A 187 -13.18 -13.39 1.83
C GLU A 187 -12.19 -14.53 2.09
N SER A 188 -12.43 -15.71 1.48
CA SER A 188 -11.55 -16.88 1.60
C SER A 188 -10.17 -16.72 0.95
N LEU A 189 -10.00 -15.73 0.08
CA LEU A 189 -8.76 -15.38 -0.62
C LEU A 189 -8.28 -13.98 -0.26
N GLY A 190 -8.96 -13.31 0.67
CA GLY A 190 -8.66 -11.94 1.06
C GLY A 190 -7.41 -11.81 1.93
N LEU A 191 -6.79 -10.65 1.88
CA LEU A 191 -5.76 -10.25 2.83
C LEU A 191 -6.16 -8.89 3.42
N SER A 192 -6.16 -8.84 4.76
CA SER A 192 -6.31 -7.61 5.52
C SER A 192 -4.98 -7.29 6.21
N THR A 193 -4.44 -6.11 5.93
CA THR A 193 -3.15 -5.67 6.46
C THR A 193 -3.35 -4.44 7.34
N VAL A 194 -2.97 -4.52 8.61
CA VAL A 194 -2.89 -3.32 9.47
C VAL A 194 -1.65 -2.54 9.07
N TYR A 195 -1.84 -1.28 8.66
CA TYR A 195 -0.74 -0.34 8.45
C TYR A 195 -0.55 0.50 9.70
N THR A 196 0.71 0.60 10.14
CA THR A 196 1.09 1.24 11.40
C THR A 196 2.26 2.17 11.15
N ALA A 197 2.22 3.34 11.77
CA ALA A 197 3.30 4.31 11.77
C ALA A 197 4.08 4.25 13.09
N ALA A 198 5.42 4.38 13.04
CA ALA A 198 6.27 4.43 14.24
C ALA A 198 7.51 5.30 14.02
N VAL A 199 8.03 5.89 15.09
CA VAL A 199 9.21 6.76 15.08
C VAL A 199 10.49 5.92 15.03
N CYS A 200 11.46 6.32 14.19
CA CYS A 200 12.77 5.68 14.12
C CYS A 200 13.63 6.04 15.35
N THR A 201 14.42 5.10 15.86
CA THR A 201 15.34 5.36 17.00
C THR A 201 16.43 6.37 16.66
N ARG A 202 16.80 6.48 15.37
CA ARG A 202 17.78 7.45 14.86
C ARG A 202 17.14 8.66 14.20
N ALA A 203 15.88 8.97 14.52
CA ALA A 203 15.19 10.12 13.96
C ALA A 203 15.91 11.42 14.26
N ALA A 204 16.15 12.24 13.25
CA ALA A 204 16.68 13.61 13.40
C ALA A 204 15.60 14.59 13.91
N GLN A 205 14.32 14.28 13.65
CA GLN A 205 13.15 15.09 14.02
C GLN A 205 12.10 14.25 14.78
N PRO A 206 12.44 13.64 15.95
CA PRO A 206 11.56 12.67 16.62
C PRO A 206 10.23 13.29 17.09
N GLN A 207 10.22 14.57 17.47
CA GLN A 207 9.00 15.24 17.89
C GLN A 207 8.06 15.50 16.70
N LEU A 208 8.57 16.02 15.59
CA LEU A 208 7.82 16.20 14.34
C LEU A 208 7.27 14.87 13.80
N ALA A 209 8.04 13.78 13.94
CA ALA A 209 7.58 12.45 13.56
C ALA A 209 6.37 12.00 14.39
N ARG A 210 6.38 12.25 15.73
CA ARG A 210 5.22 11.96 16.60
C ARG A 210 4.00 12.79 16.23
N GLU A 211 4.19 14.06 15.92
CA GLU A 211 3.13 14.98 15.52
C GLU A 211 2.50 14.55 14.18
N LEU A 212 3.31 14.16 13.18
CA LEU A 212 2.79 13.62 11.92
C LEU A 212 2.03 12.30 12.14
N ILE A 213 2.55 11.39 12.96
CA ILE A 213 1.87 10.14 13.30
C ILE A 213 0.51 10.44 13.96
N ALA A 214 0.47 11.35 14.92
CA ALA A 214 -0.78 11.76 15.58
C ALA A 214 -1.77 12.40 14.59
N THR A 215 -1.29 13.20 13.63
CA THR A 215 -2.12 13.77 12.56
C THR A 215 -2.71 12.69 11.66
N LEU A 216 -1.88 11.72 11.21
CA LEU A 216 -2.31 10.64 10.33
C LEU A 216 -3.29 9.67 11.01
N ALA A 217 -3.05 9.34 12.29
CA ALA A 217 -3.86 8.38 13.06
C ALA A 217 -5.06 9.04 13.77
N GLY A 218 -5.05 10.36 13.94
CA GLY A 218 -6.02 11.11 14.71
C GLY A 218 -7.45 11.08 14.15
N GLU A 219 -8.42 11.43 15.00
CA GLU A 219 -9.84 11.44 14.63
C GLU A 219 -10.15 12.43 13.49
N ALA A 220 -9.46 13.56 13.43
CA ALA A 220 -9.62 14.54 12.35
C ALA A 220 -9.33 13.96 10.95
N ALA A 221 -8.46 12.95 10.85
CA ALA A 221 -8.15 12.25 9.61
C ALA A 221 -9.01 10.98 9.39
N ALA A 222 -9.94 10.64 10.29
CA ALA A 222 -10.68 9.40 10.23
C ALA A 222 -11.51 9.25 8.94
N GLN A 223 -12.21 10.32 8.52
CA GLN A 223 -12.97 10.29 7.27
C GLN A 223 -12.03 10.14 6.06
N LEU A 224 -10.93 10.88 6.04
CA LEU A 224 -9.94 10.79 4.97
C LEU A 224 -9.34 9.37 4.85
N ARG A 225 -9.08 8.72 6.01
CA ARG A 225 -8.64 7.32 6.01
C ARG A 225 -9.68 6.39 5.40
N ARG A 226 -10.96 6.52 5.80
CA ARG A 226 -12.05 5.70 5.22
C ARG A 226 -12.20 5.91 3.72
N ASP A 227 -12.23 7.16 3.27
CA ASP A 227 -12.33 7.50 1.85
C ASP A 227 -11.13 7.00 1.05
N GLY A 228 -9.95 6.98 1.68
CA GLY A 228 -8.71 6.43 1.13
C GLY A 228 -8.60 4.90 1.21
N GLY A 229 -9.59 4.17 1.75
CA GLY A 229 -9.63 2.70 1.79
C GLY A 229 -9.02 2.07 3.04
N PHE A 230 -8.78 2.82 4.10
CA PHE A 230 -8.50 2.28 5.44
C PHE A 230 -9.83 2.03 6.18
N VAL A 231 -9.98 0.83 6.74
CA VAL A 231 -11.16 0.40 7.51
C VAL A 231 -10.78 -0.03 8.92
#